data_fa37a52c5c0f1eefabb3aad3e4844e42
#
_entry.id   fa37a52c5c0f1eefabb3aad3e4844e42
#
_cell.length_a   1.000
_cell.length_b   1.000
_cell.length_c   1.000
_cell.angle_alpha   90.00
_cell.angle_beta   90.00
_cell.angle_gamma   90.00
#
_symmetry.space_group_name_H-M   'P 1'
#
loop_
_entity.id
_entity.type
_entity.pdbx_description
1 polymer ?
#
loop_
_entity_poly.entity_id
_entity_poly.type
_entity_poly.pdbx_seq_one_letter_code
_entity_poly.pdbx_strand_id
1 'polypeptide(L)' 'LSYLIGSEGRTVTVLRPSGIADFNGVRLDVVSGGEYIPKGTIVYVDKIEGNKIVVKQSPRTQ' A
#
# COMPACT_ATOMS: atom_id res chain seq x y z
N LEU A 1 10.70 -10.65 0.65
CA LEU A 1 9.52 -9.79 0.73
C LEU A 1 8.40 -10.18 -0.23
N SER A 2 8.68 -11.16 -1.11
CA SER A 2 7.67 -11.57 -2.08
C SER A 2 6.40 -12.14 -1.40
N TYR A 3 6.53 -12.61 -0.16
CA TYR A 3 5.36 -13.11 0.57
C TYR A 3 4.34 -12.01 0.87
N LEU A 4 4.72 -10.75 0.71
CA LEU A 4 3.79 -9.65 0.93
C LEU A 4 2.86 -9.41 -0.26
N ILE A 5 3.19 -9.93 -1.43
CA ILE A 5 2.39 -9.68 -2.63
C ILE A 5 0.99 -10.22 -2.42
N GLY A 6 -0.01 -9.38 -2.67
CA GLY A 6 -1.40 -9.73 -2.45
C GLY A 6 -1.93 -9.38 -1.06
N SER A 7 -1.05 -9.04 -0.14
CA SER A 7 -1.49 -8.66 1.21
C SER A 7 -2.26 -7.34 1.16
N GLU A 8 -3.31 -7.25 1.96
CA GLU A 8 -4.10 -6.04 2.07
C GLU A 8 -3.77 -5.29 3.33
N GLY A 9 -3.83 -3.97 3.22
CA GLY A 9 -3.64 -3.09 4.36
C GLY A 9 -4.44 -1.83 4.17
N ARG A 10 -4.22 -0.88 5.07
CA ARG A 10 -4.93 0.40 5.03
C ARG A 10 -3.92 1.51 5.13
N THR A 11 -4.05 2.52 4.27
CA THR A 11 -3.12 3.64 4.32
C THR A 11 -3.35 4.43 5.60
N VAL A 12 -2.26 4.77 6.27
CA VAL A 12 -2.31 5.62 7.47
C VAL A 12 -1.88 7.03 7.17
N THR A 13 -1.32 7.24 5.98
CA THR A 13 -1.05 8.57 5.46
C THR A 13 -1.53 8.60 4.02
N VAL A 14 -1.65 9.80 3.45
CA VAL A 14 -1.90 9.91 2.02
C VAL A 14 -0.66 9.42 1.27
N LEU A 15 -0.88 8.83 0.09
CA LEU A 15 0.23 8.39 -0.78
C LEU A 15 0.30 9.33 -1.99
N ARG A 16 1.47 10.03 -2.14
CA ARG A 16 1.68 10.99 -3.23
C ARG A 16 3.13 10.96 -3.73
N PRO A 17 3.61 9.94 -4.36
CA PRO A 17 3.09 8.58 -4.36
C PRO A 17 3.51 7.76 -3.14
N SER A 18 4.38 8.29 -2.27
CA SER A 18 4.87 7.50 -1.14
C SER A 18 4.18 7.89 0.15
N GLY A 19 4.14 6.95 1.06
CA GLY A 19 3.55 7.15 2.37
C GLY A 19 3.62 5.85 3.16
N ILE A 20 2.72 5.71 4.12
CA ILE A 20 2.74 4.57 5.04
C ILE A 20 1.40 3.86 5.03
N ALA A 21 1.44 2.54 5.02
CA ALA A 21 0.24 1.72 5.14
C ALA A 21 0.44 0.72 6.27
N ASP A 22 -0.66 0.34 6.89
CA ASP A 22 -0.68 -0.61 8.00
C ASP A 22 -1.14 -1.95 7.46
N PHE A 23 -0.31 -2.96 7.64
CA PHE A 23 -0.61 -4.32 7.22
C PHE A 23 -0.68 -5.17 8.47
N ASN A 24 -1.89 -5.32 8.99
CA ASN A 24 -2.14 -6.19 10.14
C ASN A 24 -1.34 -5.76 11.37
N GLY A 25 -1.26 -4.46 11.59
CA GLY A 25 -0.54 -3.90 12.74
C GLY A 25 0.90 -3.55 12.45
N VAL A 26 1.41 -3.89 11.28
CA VAL A 26 2.78 -3.56 10.88
C VAL A 26 2.74 -2.42 9.88
N ARG A 27 3.41 -1.32 10.20
CA ARG A 27 3.44 -0.16 9.32
C ARG A 27 4.64 -0.23 8.41
N LEU A 28 4.40 -0.08 7.12
CA LEU A 28 5.44 -0.18 6.11
C LEU A 28 5.40 1.04 5.20
N ASP A 29 6.58 1.44 4.74
CA ASP A 29 6.68 2.47 3.72
C ASP A 29 6.28 1.87 2.39
N VAL A 30 5.34 2.52 1.71
CA VAL A 30 4.82 2.02 0.44
C VAL A 30 4.74 3.15 -0.57
N VAL A 31 4.60 2.79 -1.83
CA VAL A 31 4.39 3.76 -2.91
C VAL A 31 3.19 3.32 -3.72
N SER A 32 2.50 4.28 -4.31
CA SER A 32 1.27 4.01 -5.05
C SER A 32 1.49 3.80 -6.53
N GLY A 33 2.71 3.94 -6.99
CA GLY A 33 2.99 3.79 -8.42
C GLY A 33 2.56 5.00 -9.24
N GLY A 34 2.37 6.13 -8.60
CA GLY A 34 2.09 7.37 -9.30
C GLY A 34 0.72 7.96 -9.06
N GLU A 35 -0.21 7.19 -8.53
CA GLU A 35 -1.55 7.75 -8.28
C GLU A 35 -1.63 8.29 -6.85
N TYR A 36 -2.57 9.18 -6.67
CA TYR A 36 -2.88 9.74 -5.35
C TYR A 36 -3.83 8.78 -4.64
N ILE A 37 -3.46 8.36 -3.44
CA ILE A 37 -4.33 7.48 -2.65
C ILE A 37 -4.57 8.16 -1.30
N PRO A 38 -5.83 8.43 -0.94
CA PRO A 38 -6.13 9.11 0.31
C PRO A 38 -5.83 8.22 1.52
N LYS A 39 -5.66 8.87 2.66
CA LYS A 39 -5.54 8.19 3.93
C LYS A 39 -6.80 7.35 4.20
N GLY A 40 -6.61 6.19 4.81
CA GLY A 40 -7.72 5.32 5.19
C GLY A 40 -8.25 4.43 4.07
N THR A 41 -7.50 4.31 2.99
CA THR A 41 -7.90 3.52 1.84
C THR A 41 -7.37 2.10 1.96
N ILE A 42 -8.20 1.12 1.62
CA ILE A 42 -7.75 -0.27 1.56
C ILE A 42 -6.89 -0.44 0.31
N VAL A 43 -5.68 -0.95 0.49
CA VAL A 43 -4.75 -1.17 -0.61
C VAL A 43 -4.22 -2.59 -0.53
N TYR A 44 -3.66 -3.07 -1.62
CA TYR A 44 -2.98 -4.36 -1.63
C TYR A 44 -1.61 -4.21 -2.27
N VAL A 45 -0.70 -5.08 -1.87
CA VAL A 45 0.64 -5.09 -2.43
C VAL A 45 0.58 -5.67 -3.82
N ASP A 46 0.88 -4.84 -4.82
CA ASP A 46 0.83 -5.25 -6.22
C ASP A 46 2.14 -5.90 -6.65
N LYS A 47 3.24 -5.30 -6.27
CA LYS A 47 4.56 -5.83 -6.63
C LYS A 47 5.60 -5.21 -5.71
N ILE A 48 6.79 -5.79 -5.74
CA ILE A 48 7.92 -5.27 -4.99
C ILE A 48 9.05 -5.06 -5.99
N GLU A 49 9.55 -3.83 -6.05
CA GLU A 49 10.64 -3.45 -6.96
C GLU A 49 11.82 -2.99 -6.13
N GLY A 50 12.87 -3.81 -6.08
CA GLY A 50 13.98 -3.53 -5.21
C GLY A 50 13.52 -3.51 -3.78
N ASN A 51 13.66 -2.37 -3.12
CA ASN A 51 13.18 -2.23 -1.75
C ASN A 51 11.89 -1.41 -1.65
N LYS A 52 11.22 -1.21 -2.80
CA LYS A 52 9.97 -0.44 -2.84
C LYS A 52 8.78 -1.38 -2.88
N ILE A 53 7.84 -1.16 -1.99
CA ILE A 53 6.59 -1.92 -1.95
C ILE A 53 5.55 -1.10 -2.69
N VAL A 54 5.11 -1.59 -3.84
CA VAL A 54 4.14 -0.88 -4.68
C VAL A 54 2.75 -1.40 -4.38
N VAL A 55 1.87 -0.50 -4.01
CA VAL A 55 0.49 -0.87 -3.67
C VAL A 55 -0.50 -0.22 -4.62
N LYS A 56 -1.67 -0.82 -4.72
CA LYS A 56 -2.79 -0.28 -5.49
C LYS A 56 -4.03 -0.30 -4.62
N GLN A 57 -4.98 0.55 -4.96
CA GLN A 57 -6.26 0.55 -4.26
C GLN A 57 -6.95 -0.79 -4.49
N SER A 58 -7.46 -1.35 -3.42
CA SER A 58 -8.22 -2.58 -3.51
C SER A 58 -9.57 -2.27 -4.17
N PRO A 59 -10.07 -3.17 -5.03
CA PRO A 59 -11.39 -2.96 -5.63
C PRO A 59 -12.52 -3.18 -4.64
N ARG A 60 -12.21 -3.67 -3.43
CA ARG A 60 -13.24 -3.91 -2.43
C ARG A 60 -13.81 -2.61 -1.92
N THR A 61 -15.11 -2.62 -1.65
CA THR A 61 -15.79 -1.49 -1.02
C THR A 61 -15.43 -1.47 0.46
N GLN A 62 -15.20 -0.30 0.97
CA GLN A 62 -14.87 -0.14 2.39
C GLN A 62 -16.10 0.13 3.21
#